data_0bbc5df0b9c4d6360d4b9479632b6810
#
_entry.id   0bbc5df0b9c4d6360d4b9479632b6810
#
_cell.length_a   1.000
_cell.length_b   1.000
_cell.length_c   1.000
_cell.angle_alpha   90.00
_cell.angle_beta   90.00
_cell.angle_gamma   90.00
#
_symmetry.space_group_name_H-M   'P 1'
#
loop_
_entity.id
_entity.type
_entity.pdbx_description
1 polymer ?
#
loop_
_entity_poly.entity_id
_entity_poly.type
_entity_poly.pdbx_seq_one_letter_code
_entity_poly.pdbx_strand_id
1 'polypeptide(L)'
;MNRNEVLREAQTILNGQRANDYGDSYDNHKRIAALWNTYLDEEYGLKPEDVAVMMILLKVARLVHKHTSDSFVDIAGYAALAEEMSSTENVIEFTLER
;
A
#
# COMPACT_ATOMS: atom_id res chain seq x y z
N MET A 1 14.07 -16.03 5.42
CA MET A 1 13.73 -15.19 6.61
C MET A 1 12.69 -15.90 7.47
N ASN A 2 12.79 -15.79 8.78
CA ASN A 2 11.70 -16.22 9.65
C ASN A 2 10.63 -15.11 9.71
N ARG A 3 9.49 -15.42 10.35
CA ARG A 3 8.34 -14.48 10.40
C ARG A 3 8.70 -13.13 11.04
N ASN A 4 9.53 -13.14 12.06
CA ASN A 4 9.93 -11.91 12.75
C ASN A 4 10.85 -11.05 11.87
N GLU A 5 11.73 -11.68 11.12
CA GLU A 5 12.62 -10.99 10.19
C GLU A 5 11.84 -10.34 9.05
N VAL A 6 10.81 -11.04 8.52
CA VAL A 6 9.94 -10.48 7.47
C VAL A 6 9.25 -9.21 7.97
N LEU A 7 8.66 -9.27 9.16
CA LEU A 7 7.96 -8.11 9.73
C LEU A 7 8.90 -6.97 10.04
N ARG A 8 10.09 -7.28 10.55
CA ARG A 8 11.10 -6.27 10.87
C ARG A 8 11.60 -5.58 9.60
N GLU A 9 11.86 -6.36 8.56
CA GLU A 9 12.31 -5.80 7.27
C GLU A 9 11.24 -4.91 6.66
N ALA A 10 9.98 -5.33 6.69
CA ALA A 10 8.86 -4.50 6.22
C ALA A 10 8.80 -3.18 6.98
N GLN A 11 8.93 -3.22 8.30
CA GLN A 11 8.94 -2.03 9.13
C GLN A 11 10.10 -1.09 8.78
N THR A 12 11.30 -1.65 8.54
CA THR A 12 12.48 -0.88 8.15
C THR A 12 12.25 -0.15 6.83
N ILE A 13 11.67 -0.82 5.85
CA ILE A 13 11.38 -0.22 4.54
C ILE A 13 10.34 0.89 4.67
N LEU A 14 9.27 0.65 5.43
CA LEU A 14 8.20 1.63 5.62
C LEU A 14 8.70 2.92 6.27
N ASN A 15 9.66 2.83 7.18
CA ASN A 15 10.17 3.96 7.96
C ASN A 15 11.52 4.48 7.46
N GLY A 16 12.04 3.97 6.35
CA GLY A 16 13.37 4.26 5.88
C GLY A 16 13.47 5.30 4.78
N GLN A 17 14.56 5.24 4.04
CA GLN A 17 14.92 6.20 2.98
C GLN A 17 13.85 6.32 1.90
N ARG A 18 13.12 5.24 1.61
CA ARG A 18 12.07 5.24 0.60
C ARG A 18 10.97 6.26 0.91
N ALA A 19 10.59 6.40 2.18
CA ALA A 19 9.61 7.40 2.60
C ALA A 19 10.11 8.82 2.37
N ASN A 20 11.40 9.05 2.58
CA ASN A 20 12.01 10.36 2.34
C ASN A 20 12.11 10.69 0.85
N ASP A 21 12.39 9.70 0.01
CA ASP A 21 12.59 9.91 -1.44
C ASP A 21 11.27 10.13 -2.18
N TYR A 22 10.19 9.46 -1.77
CA TYR A 22 8.91 9.48 -2.48
C TYR A 22 7.81 10.27 -1.77
N GLY A 23 8.14 10.87 -0.63
CA GLY A 23 7.19 11.62 0.17
C GLY A 23 6.27 10.72 0.98
N ASP A 24 5.17 11.29 1.45
CA ASP A 24 4.18 10.58 2.23
C ASP A 24 3.52 9.47 1.40
N SER A 25 3.51 8.26 1.93
CA SER A 25 2.90 7.11 1.27
C SER A 25 1.42 7.35 0.94
N TYR A 26 0.68 8.02 1.82
CA TYR A 26 -0.72 8.34 1.58
C TYR A 26 -0.88 9.24 0.36
N ASP A 27 -0.10 10.31 0.28
CA ASP A 27 -0.16 11.24 -0.85
C ASP A 27 0.23 10.55 -2.16
N ASN A 28 1.25 9.69 -2.13
CA ASN A 28 1.67 8.94 -3.30
C ASN A 28 0.58 7.98 -3.77
N HIS A 29 -0.05 7.26 -2.84
CA HIS A 29 -1.14 6.34 -3.17
C HIS A 29 -2.38 7.07 -3.69
N LYS A 30 -2.68 8.27 -3.16
CA LYS A 30 -3.76 9.12 -3.70
C LYS A 30 -3.49 9.48 -5.15
N ARG A 31 -2.26 9.85 -5.46
CA ARG A 31 -1.85 10.19 -6.84
C ARG A 31 -1.99 8.99 -7.76
N ILE A 32 -1.54 7.82 -7.33
CA ILE A 32 -1.66 6.59 -8.11
C ILE A 32 -3.13 6.25 -8.35
N ALA A 33 -3.95 6.33 -7.31
CA ALA A 33 -5.39 6.06 -7.43
C ALA A 33 -6.04 6.99 -8.46
N ALA A 34 -5.70 8.28 -8.43
CA ALA A 34 -6.23 9.25 -9.38
C ALA A 34 -5.84 8.91 -10.83
N LEU A 35 -4.60 8.52 -11.05
CA LEU A 35 -4.12 8.13 -12.38
C LEU A 35 -4.78 6.84 -12.87
N TRP A 36 -4.91 5.85 -11.99
CA TRP A 36 -5.57 4.60 -12.34
C TRP A 36 -7.06 4.80 -12.62
N ASN A 37 -7.73 5.64 -11.82
CA ASN A 37 -9.14 5.99 -12.06
C ASN A 37 -9.32 6.65 -13.43
N THR A 38 -8.40 7.52 -13.80
CA THR A 38 -8.43 8.16 -15.14
C THR A 38 -8.31 7.11 -16.24
N TYR A 39 -7.40 6.17 -16.12
CA TYR A 39 -7.22 5.10 -17.11
C TYR A 39 -8.47 4.23 -17.21
N LEU A 40 -9.16 3.99 -16.09
CA LEU A 40 -10.35 3.16 -16.01
C LEU A 40 -11.65 3.95 -16.25
N ASP A 41 -11.56 5.19 -16.76
CA ASP A 41 -12.71 6.07 -17.03
C ASP A 41 -13.56 6.37 -15.78
N GLU A 42 -12.91 6.42 -14.62
CA GLU A 42 -13.56 6.70 -13.32
C GLU A 42 -14.64 5.66 -12.93
N GLU A 43 -14.62 4.48 -13.57
CA GLU A 43 -15.66 3.48 -13.39
C GLU A 43 -15.71 2.88 -11.98
N TYR A 44 -14.55 2.72 -11.34
CA TYR A 44 -14.47 1.96 -10.07
C TYR A 44 -14.27 2.82 -8.82
N GLY A 45 -13.82 4.05 -8.96
CA GLY A 45 -13.57 4.93 -7.83
C GLY A 45 -12.55 4.40 -6.85
N LEU A 46 -11.36 4.04 -7.35
CA LEU A 46 -10.29 3.49 -6.52
C LEU A 46 -9.82 4.49 -5.48
N LYS A 47 -9.63 4.00 -4.26
CA LYS A 47 -9.08 4.76 -3.12
C LYS A 47 -7.60 4.41 -2.90
N PRO A 48 -6.86 5.22 -2.13
CA PRO A 48 -5.45 4.92 -1.85
C PRO A 48 -5.21 3.51 -1.29
N GLU A 49 -6.05 3.05 -0.36
CA GLU A 49 -5.92 1.70 0.20
C GLU A 49 -6.14 0.62 -0.85
N ASP A 50 -6.96 0.89 -1.87
CA ASP A 50 -7.16 -0.06 -2.97
C ASP A 50 -5.87 -0.24 -3.77
N VAL A 51 -5.11 0.82 -3.95
CA VAL A 51 -3.79 0.75 -4.61
C VAL A 51 -2.88 -0.21 -3.85
N ALA A 52 -2.82 -0.08 -2.52
CA ALA A 52 -1.99 -0.96 -1.70
C ALA A 52 -2.45 -2.42 -1.82
N VAL A 53 -3.75 -2.68 -1.79
CA VAL A 53 -4.30 -4.04 -1.97
C VAL A 53 -3.95 -4.59 -3.35
N MET A 54 -4.05 -3.77 -4.39
CA MET A 54 -3.70 -4.19 -5.75
C MET A 54 -2.21 -4.50 -5.86
N MET A 55 -1.35 -3.77 -5.14
CA MET A 55 0.07 -4.08 -5.09
C MET A 55 0.34 -5.41 -4.39
N ILE A 56 -0.43 -5.75 -3.36
CA ILE A 56 -0.36 -7.07 -2.73
C ILE A 56 -0.66 -8.16 -3.77
N LEU A 57 -1.71 -7.98 -4.56
CA LEU A 57 -2.08 -8.94 -5.60
C LEU A 57 -0.97 -9.07 -6.67
N LEU A 58 -0.32 -7.96 -7.01
CA LEU A 58 0.81 -7.99 -7.94
C LEU A 58 1.96 -8.84 -7.37
N LYS A 59 2.24 -8.70 -6.07
CA LYS A 59 3.28 -9.50 -5.42
C LYS A 59 2.89 -10.97 -5.32
N VAL A 60 1.60 -11.26 -5.10
CA VAL A 60 1.10 -12.63 -5.14
C VAL A 60 1.33 -13.25 -6.53
N ALA A 61 1.07 -12.48 -7.60
CA ALA A 61 1.32 -12.95 -8.96
C ALA A 61 2.80 -13.30 -9.17
N ARG A 62 3.71 -12.50 -8.61
CA ARG A 62 5.15 -12.81 -8.67
C ARG A 62 5.51 -14.10 -7.93
N LEU A 63 4.85 -14.38 -6.80
CA LEU A 63 5.08 -15.60 -6.03
C LEU A 63 4.69 -16.86 -6.81
N VAL A 64 3.73 -16.75 -7.73
CA VAL A 64 3.35 -17.88 -8.60
C VAL A 64 4.56 -18.33 -9.45
N HIS A 65 5.37 -17.36 -9.89
CA HIS A 65 6.59 -17.67 -10.66
C HIS A 65 7.72 -18.18 -9.76
N LYS A 66 7.99 -17.47 -8.66
CA LYS A 66 9.07 -17.82 -7.74
C LYS A 66 8.79 -17.23 -6.34
N HIS A 67 8.90 -18.08 -5.31
CA HIS A 67 8.81 -17.63 -3.93
C HIS A 67 10.08 -16.89 -3.54
N THR A 68 9.96 -15.64 -3.15
CA THR A 68 11.07 -14.80 -2.70
C THR A 68 10.72 -14.09 -1.40
N SER A 69 11.72 -13.92 -0.53
CA SER A 69 11.53 -13.17 0.72
C SER A 69 11.06 -11.73 0.45
N ASP A 70 11.60 -11.10 -0.60
CA ASP A 70 11.23 -9.72 -0.95
C ASP A 70 9.74 -9.58 -1.24
N SER A 71 9.13 -10.54 -1.93
CA SER A 71 7.70 -10.50 -2.20
C SER A 71 6.88 -10.60 -0.92
N PHE A 72 7.26 -11.47 0.01
CA PHE A 72 6.56 -11.58 1.29
C PHE A 72 6.74 -10.32 2.15
N VAL A 73 7.93 -9.75 2.18
CA VAL A 73 8.19 -8.47 2.87
C VAL A 73 7.31 -7.36 2.29
N ASP A 74 7.24 -7.26 0.97
CA ASP A 74 6.44 -6.24 0.30
C ASP A 74 4.95 -6.40 0.58
N ILE A 75 4.44 -7.64 0.60
CA ILE A 75 3.04 -7.91 0.96
C ILE A 75 2.75 -7.40 2.37
N ALA A 76 3.63 -7.71 3.33
CA ALA A 76 3.47 -7.24 4.71
C ALA A 76 3.48 -5.71 4.78
N GLY A 77 4.37 -5.05 4.05
CA GLY A 77 4.45 -3.60 4.00
C GLY A 77 3.19 -2.96 3.43
N TYR A 78 2.70 -3.45 2.29
CA TYR A 78 1.47 -2.93 1.69
C TYR A 78 0.25 -3.20 2.56
N ALA A 79 0.20 -4.33 3.25
CA ALA A 79 -0.90 -4.62 4.17
C ALA A 79 -0.96 -3.60 5.30
N ALA A 80 0.19 -3.25 5.88
CA ALA A 80 0.27 -2.23 6.92
C ALA A 80 -0.16 -0.85 6.39
N LEU A 81 0.29 -0.48 5.18
CA LEU A 81 -0.09 0.78 4.55
C LEU A 81 -1.59 0.84 4.25
N ALA A 82 -2.17 -0.25 3.76
CA ALA A 82 -3.60 -0.31 3.45
C ALA A 82 -4.44 -0.06 4.69
N GLU A 83 -4.10 -0.69 5.80
CA GLU A 83 -4.81 -0.48 7.07
C GLU A 83 -4.69 0.97 7.55
N GLU A 84 -3.48 1.50 7.53
CA GLU A 84 -3.24 2.88 7.96
C GLU A 84 -4.02 3.88 7.11
N MET A 85 -3.99 3.72 5.78
CA MET A 85 -4.69 4.61 4.85
C MET A 85 -6.20 4.53 5.02
N SER A 86 -6.75 3.34 5.20
CA SER A 86 -8.18 3.15 5.47
C SER A 86 -8.61 3.85 6.75
N SER A 87 -7.82 3.73 7.80
CA SER A 87 -8.09 4.38 9.08
C SER A 87 -8.04 5.89 8.97
N THR A 88 -7.08 6.43 8.21
CA THR A 88 -6.95 7.88 7.97
C THR A 88 -8.17 8.42 7.25
N GLU A 89 -8.65 7.74 6.21
CA GLU A 89 -9.85 8.14 5.48
C GLU A 89 -11.09 8.12 6.35
N ASN A 90 -11.24 7.09 7.16
CA ASN A 90 -12.37 6.96 8.08
C ASN A 90 -12.41 8.10 9.09
N VAL A 91 -11.25 8.51 9.61
CA VAL A 91 -11.14 9.65 10.53
C VAL A 91 -11.56 10.95 9.84
N ILE A 92 -11.11 11.17 8.61
CA ILE A 92 -11.45 12.35 7.82
C ILE A 92 -12.95 12.40 7.56
N GLU A 93 -13.56 11.31 7.11
CA GLU A 93 -15.00 11.21 6.86
C GLU A 93 -15.79 11.51 8.13
N PHE A 94 -15.42 10.93 9.25
CA PHE A 94 -16.08 11.16 10.53
C PHE A 94 -16.02 12.62 10.95
N THR A 95 -14.88 13.27 10.74
CA THR A 95 -14.70 14.68 11.08
C THR A 95 -15.58 15.59 10.21
N LEU A 96 -15.71 15.27 8.92
CA LEU A 96 -16.51 16.05 7.98
C LEU A 96 -18.01 15.92 8.23
N GLU A 97 -18.46 14.79 8.76
CA GLU A 97 -19.87 14.56 9.08
C GLU A 97 -20.36 15.32 10.31
N ARG A 98 -19.44 15.78 11.14
CA ARG A 98 -19.76 16.56 12.34
C ARG A 98 -20.02 18.02 11.99
#